data_bdce4d28e853d4c488ef67a32e60f991
#
_entry.id   bdce4d28e853d4c488ef67a32e60f991
#
_cell.length_a   1.000
_cell.length_b   1.000
_cell.length_c   1.000
_cell.angle_alpha   90.00
_cell.angle_beta   90.00
_cell.angle_gamma   90.00
#
_symmetry.space_group_name_H-M   'P 1'
#
loop_
_entity.id
_entity.type
_entity.pdbx_description
1 polymer ?
#
loop_
_entity_poly.entity_id
_entity_poly.type
_entity_poly.pdbx_seq_one_letter_code
_entity_poly.pdbx_strand_id
1 'polypeptide(L)'
;NSLSSHGLDRSSLIINLGGGVVTDLGGFVSSTFLRGIQFINIPTTLLSMVDASIGGKTGIDLNNIKNQIGVINDPSMVIVDPDFLETLPLEQIKSGFSEMIKHSLITGDAYWKSIKSTEINSVSSGNCFYNSILIKSKIVENDPYEKGLRKVLNYGHTVGHAIETFCLNTKNRKDLTHGHSIA
;
A
#
# COMPACT_ATOMS: atom_id res chain seq x y z
N ASN A 1 22.56 -0.86 -11.47
CA ASN A 1 23.41 -1.58 -12.46
C ASN A 1 22.59 -2.64 -13.24
N SER A 2 21.69 -3.41 -12.63
CA SER A 2 20.94 -4.48 -13.30
C SER A 2 20.08 -3.95 -14.48
N LEU A 3 19.32 -2.89 -14.29
CA LEU A 3 18.46 -2.35 -15.36
C LEU A 3 19.27 -1.90 -16.58
N SER A 4 20.39 -1.21 -16.36
CA SER A 4 21.28 -0.77 -17.44
C SER A 4 21.93 -1.96 -18.17
N SER A 5 22.31 -3.00 -17.45
CA SER A 5 22.90 -4.21 -18.06
C SER A 5 21.91 -5.00 -18.91
N HIS A 6 20.60 -4.84 -18.66
CA HIS A 6 19.54 -5.42 -19.49
C HIS A 6 19.07 -4.50 -20.62
N GLY A 7 19.75 -3.37 -20.84
CA GLY A 7 19.47 -2.48 -21.98
C GLY A 7 18.22 -1.61 -21.81
N LEU A 8 17.73 -1.41 -20.58
CA LEU A 8 16.60 -0.52 -20.37
C LEU A 8 17.00 0.93 -20.70
N ASP A 9 16.08 1.65 -21.31
CA ASP A 9 16.19 3.05 -21.70
C ASP A 9 15.01 3.89 -21.20
N ARG A 10 14.92 5.15 -21.62
CA ARG A 10 13.85 6.06 -21.20
C ARG A 10 12.46 5.71 -21.77
N SER A 11 12.39 4.87 -22.80
CA SER A 11 11.13 4.39 -23.38
C SER A 11 10.65 3.08 -22.72
N SER A 12 11.46 2.49 -21.86
CA SER A 12 11.15 1.25 -21.16
C SER A 12 10.05 1.44 -20.12
N LEU A 13 9.28 0.38 -19.90
CA LEU A 13 8.22 0.30 -18.90
C LEU A 13 8.58 -0.75 -17.85
N ILE A 14 8.46 -0.40 -16.57
CA ILE A 14 8.58 -1.37 -15.46
C ILE A 14 7.18 -1.80 -15.01
N ILE A 15 6.97 -3.10 -14.86
CA ILE A 15 5.76 -3.68 -14.28
C ILE A 15 6.10 -4.24 -12.91
N ASN A 16 5.52 -3.65 -11.86
CA ASN A 16 5.69 -4.07 -10.47
C ASN A 16 4.57 -5.04 -10.10
N LEU A 17 4.83 -6.34 -10.16
CA LEU A 17 3.88 -7.38 -9.77
C LEU A 17 4.24 -7.88 -8.37
N GLY A 18 3.42 -7.57 -7.35
CA GLY A 18 3.67 -8.00 -5.97
C GLY A 18 2.93 -7.20 -4.91
N GLY A 19 3.30 -7.41 -3.67
CA GLY A 19 2.78 -6.65 -2.52
C GLY A 19 3.40 -5.26 -2.40
N GLY A 20 3.11 -4.54 -1.30
CA GLY A 20 3.54 -3.17 -1.05
C GLY A 20 5.04 -2.94 -1.20
N VAL A 21 5.87 -3.86 -0.69
CA VAL A 21 7.34 -3.76 -0.83
C VAL A 21 7.77 -3.72 -2.30
N VAL A 22 7.13 -4.53 -3.16
CA VAL A 22 7.45 -4.56 -4.60
C VAL A 22 7.00 -3.29 -5.28
N THR A 23 5.78 -2.81 -4.98
CA THR A 23 5.24 -1.58 -5.59
C THR A 23 6.02 -0.35 -5.15
N ASP A 24 6.42 -0.25 -3.87
CA ASP A 24 7.19 0.87 -3.34
C ASP A 24 8.62 0.89 -3.89
N LEU A 25 9.34 -0.25 -3.82
CA LEU A 25 10.69 -0.37 -4.36
C LEU A 25 10.71 -0.16 -5.88
N GLY A 26 9.81 -0.82 -6.60
CA GLY A 26 9.75 -0.72 -8.05
C GLY A 26 9.38 0.68 -8.52
N GLY A 27 8.43 1.33 -7.85
CA GLY A 27 8.07 2.72 -8.10
C GLY A 27 9.24 3.68 -7.83
N PHE A 28 9.97 3.51 -6.72
CA PHE A 28 11.17 4.30 -6.42
C PHE A 28 12.28 4.11 -7.45
N VAL A 29 12.58 2.86 -7.82
CA VAL A 29 13.57 2.55 -8.84
C VAL A 29 13.18 3.17 -10.18
N SER A 30 11.92 3.00 -10.61
CA SER A 30 11.41 3.57 -11.85
C SER A 30 11.51 5.10 -11.86
N SER A 31 11.19 5.73 -10.74
CA SER A 31 11.20 7.19 -10.60
C SER A 31 12.60 7.79 -10.60
N THR A 32 13.62 7.01 -10.23
CA THR A 32 15.01 7.49 -10.12
C THR A 32 15.89 7.03 -11.28
N PHE A 33 15.59 5.89 -11.90
CA PHE A 33 16.32 5.39 -13.05
C PHE A 33 16.19 6.33 -14.24
N LEU A 34 17.29 6.78 -14.82
CA LEU A 34 17.38 7.74 -15.94
C LEU A 34 16.56 9.04 -15.73
N ARG A 35 16.34 9.45 -14.49
CA ARG A 35 15.50 10.56 -14.03
C ARG A 35 14.00 10.32 -14.18
N GLY A 36 13.60 9.08 -14.23
CA GLY A 36 12.22 8.61 -14.31
C GLY A 36 11.91 7.90 -15.61
N ILE A 37 11.39 6.67 -15.48
CA ILE A 37 10.76 5.90 -16.56
C ILE A 37 9.36 5.50 -16.12
N GLN A 38 8.52 5.12 -17.06
CA GLN A 38 7.14 4.71 -16.77
C GLN A 38 7.10 3.41 -15.98
N PHE A 39 6.10 3.27 -15.11
CA PHE A 39 5.83 2.03 -14.41
C PHE A 39 4.33 1.79 -14.19
N ILE A 40 3.98 0.52 -14.03
CA ILE A 40 2.64 0.03 -13.72
C ILE A 40 2.74 -0.79 -12.45
N ASN A 41 1.76 -0.66 -11.55
CA ASN A 41 1.63 -1.50 -10.37
C ASN A 41 0.52 -2.55 -10.59
N ILE A 42 0.83 -3.81 -10.29
CA ILE A 42 -0.12 -4.92 -10.21
C ILE A 42 -0.03 -5.47 -8.78
N PRO A 43 -0.79 -4.89 -7.83
CA PRO A 43 -0.73 -5.29 -6.43
C PRO A 43 -1.32 -6.69 -6.24
N THR A 44 -0.63 -7.55 -5.48
CA THR A 44 -1.05 -8.94 -5.22
C THR A 44 -1.44 -9.20 -3.76
N THR A 45 -1.38 -8.21 -2.90
CA THR A 45 -1.86 -8.29 -1.51
C THR A 45 -2.98 -7.31 -1.28
N LEU A 46 -3.93 -7.63 -0.40
CA LEU A 46 -5.04 -6.73 -0.08
C LEU A 46 -4.53 -5.36 0.39
N LEU A 47 -3.52 -5.33 1.26
CA LEU A 47 -2.89 -4.09 1.72
C LEU A 47 -2.39 -3.22 0.55
N SER A 48 -1.72 -3.84 -0.42
CA SER A 48 -1.23 -3.11 -1.59
C SER A 48 -2.36 -2.65 -2.50
N MET A 49 -3.41 -3.44 -2.67
CA MET A 49 -4.57 -3.10 -3.49
C MET A 49 -5.33 -1.89 -2.95
N VAL A 50 -5.57 -1.85 -1.63
CA VAL A 50 -6.39 -0.79 -1.02
C VAL A 50 -5.58 0.41 -0.55
N ASP A 51 -4.26 0.25 -0.38
CA ASP A 51 -3.42 1.29 0.21
C ASP A 51 -2.10 1.52 -0.53
N ALA A 52 -1.11 0.66 -0.43
CA ALA A 52 0.28 0.97 -0.81
C ALA A 52 0.45 1.34 -2.28
N SER A 53 -0.23 0.68 -3.24
CA SER A 53 -0.07 0.98 -4.67
C SER A 53 -0.76 2.27 -5.13
N ILE A 54 -1.50 2.96 -4.24
CA ILE A 54 -2.32 4.12 -4.58
C ILE A 54 -1.72 5.38 -3.95
N GLY A 55 -1.55 6.42 -4.75
CA GLY A 55 -1.14 7.75 -4.29
C GLY A 55 0.33 8.06 -4.38
N GLY A 56 1.06 7.32 -5.22
CA GLY A 56 2.38 7.67 -5.73
C GLY A 56 3.50 7.73 -4.70
N LYS A 57 3.25 7.49 -3.42
CA LYS A 57 4.30 7.38 -2.42
C LYS A 57 5.10 6.12 -2.70
N THR A 58 6.35 6.26 -3.08
CA THR A 58 7.29 5.17 -3.32
C THR A 58 8.54 5.39 -2.52
N GLY A 59 9.17 4.34 -2.03
CA GLY A 59 10.34 4.53 -1.20
C GLY A 59 11.01 3.24 -0.75
N ILE A 60 12.07 3.42 -0.01
CA ILE A 60 12.87 2.35 0.58
C ILE A 60 13.18 2.66 2.04
N ASP A 61 13.35 1.60 2.79
CA ASP A 61 13.83 1.68 4.16
C ASP A 61 15.35 1.91 4.15
N LEU A 62 15.84 2.75 5.05
CA LEU A 62 17.26 3.00 5.24
C LEU A 62 17.62 2.89 6.73
N ASN A 63 18.64 2.10 7.05
CA ASN A 63 19.14 1.91 8.43
C ASN A 63 18.03 1.57 9.45
N ASN A 64 17.11 0.68 9.08
CA ASN A 64 15.93 0.27 9.87
C ASN A 64 14.90 1.39 10.11
N ILE A 65 14.99 2.51 9.40
CA ILE A 65 13.98 3.56 9.42
C ILE A 65 13.13 3.40 8.16
N LYS A 66 11.83 3.16 8.37
CA LYS A 66 10.88 2.96 7.28
C LYS A 66 10.68 4.23 6.45
N ASN A 67 10.58 4.03 5.12
CA ASN A 67 10.21 5.06 4.14
C ASN A 67 11.07 6.34 4.22
N GLN A 68 12.34 6.22 4.63
CA GLN A 68 13.20 7.39 4.83
C GLN A 68 13.64 8.01 3.52
N ILE A 69 13.77 7.21 2.48
CA ILE A 69 14.12 7.70 1.15
C ILE A 69 13.00 7.33 0.20
N GLY A 70 12.43 8.33 -0.46
CA GLY A 70 11.33 8.10 -1.38
C GLY A 70 11.01 9.32 -2.22
N VAL A 71 10.09 9.12 -3.13
CA VAL A 71 9.53 10.17 -3.98
C VAL A 71 8.01 10.02 -4.06
N ILE A 72 7.34 11.10 -4.45
CA ILE A 72 5.93 11.03 -4.82
C ILE A 72 5.87 11.06 -6.35
N ASN A 73 5.57 9.92 -6.94
CA ASN A 73 5.43 9.75 -8.39
C ASN A 73 4.38 8.68 -8.68
N ASP A 74 3.32 9.05 -9.36
CA ASP A 74 2.22 8.13 -9.64
C ASP A 74 2.61 7.11 -10.73
N PRO A 75 2.19 5.85 -10.60
CA PRO A 75 2.28 4.88 -11.68
C PRO A 75 1.40 5.33 -12.86
N SER A 76 1.79 4.95 -14.08
CA SER A 76 0.95 5.17 -15.27
C SER A 76 -0.39 4.44 -15.17
N MET A 77 -0.44 3.34 -14.41
CA MET A 77 -1.64 2.53 -14.17
C MET A 77 -1.47 1.68 -12.91
N VAL A 78 -2.58 1.44 -12.21
CA VAL A 78 -2.70 0.39 -11.17
C VAL A 78 -3.74 -0.61 -11.63
N ILE A 79 -3.35 -1.87 -11.80
CA ILE A 79 -4.23 -2.96 -12.21
C ILE A 79 -4.53 -3.81 -10.98
N VAL A 80 -5.76 -3.77 -10.51
CA VAL A 80 -6.20 -4.52 -9.33
C VAL A 80 -7.01 -5.72 -9.79
N ASP A 81 -6.47 -6.91 -9.54
CA ASP A 81 -7.10 -8.18 -9.84
C ASP A 81 -7.36 -8.91 -8.51
N PRO A 82 -8.63 -9.09 -8.11
CA PRO A 82 -8.98 -9.77 -6.87
C PRO A 82 -8.59 -11.25 -6.82
N ASP A 83 -8.37 -11.91 -7.95
CA ASP A 83 -8.00 -13.32 -7.99
C ASP A 83 -6.68 -13.60 -7.27
N PHE A 84 -5.77 -12.61 -7.18
CA PHE A 84 -4.57 -12.74 -6.36
C PHE A 84 -4.85 -12.94 -4.86
N LEU A 85 -6.04 -12.58 -4.38
CA LEU A 85 -6.40 -12.76 -2.99
C LEU A 85 -6.78 -14.21 -2.64
N GLU A 86 -7.12 -15.05 -3.63
CA GLU A 86 -7.52 -16.45 -3.41
C GLU A 86 -6.41 -17.28 -2.75
N THR A 87 -5.16 -16.98 -3.09
CA THR A 87 -3.99 -17.68 -2.55
C THR A 87 -3.26 -16.89 -1.44
N LEU A 88 -3.78 -15.71 -1.10
CA LEU A 88 -3.14 -14.85 -0.10
C LEU A 88 -3.38 -15.40 1.31
N PRO A 89 -2.33 -15.59 2.14
CA PRO A 89 -2.48 -16.04 3.51
C PRO A 89 -3.44 -15.15 4.32
N LEU A 90 -4.27 -15.76 5.17
CA LEU A 90 -5.28 -15.06 5.98
C LEU A 90 -4.70 -13.89 6.80
N GLU A 91 -3.48 -14.03 7.31
CA GLU A 91 -2.81 -12.96 8.07
C GLU A 91 -2.53 -11.72 7.20
N GLN A 92 -2.27 -11.90 5.90
CA GLN A 92 -2.10 -10.81 4.95
C GLN A 92 -3.45 -10.20 4.54
N ILE A 93 -4.51 -11.01 4.45
CA ILE A 93 -5.89 -10.52 4.28
C ILE A 93 -6.26 -9.62 5.47
N LYS A 94 -6.03 -10.08 6.72
CA LYS A 94 -6.29 -9.30 7.94
C LYS A 94 -5.52 -7.98 7.94
N SER A 95 -4.25 -8.01 7.51
CA SER A 95 -3.43 -6.81 7.42
C SER A 95 -4.02 -5.75 6.48
N GLY A 96 -4.45 -6.15 5.29
CA GLY A 96 -5.13 -5.24 4.36
C GLY A 96 -6.51 -4.81 4.84
N PHE A 97 -7.24 -5.70 5.50
CA PHE A 97 -8.56 -5.40 6.05
C PHE A 97 -8.52 -4.33 7.14
N SER A 98 -7.43 -4.25 7.92
CA SER A 98 -7.22 -3.18 8.90
C SER A 98 -7.19 -1.79 8.24
N GLU A 99 -6.59 -1.67 7.06
CA GLU A 99 -6.63 -0.43 6.28
C GLU A 99 -8.05 -0.08 5.79
N MET A 100 -8.83 -1.11 5.40
CA MET A 100 -10.22 -0.89 5.03
C MET A 100 -11.06 -0.41 6.23
N ILE A 101 -10.82 -0.95 7.43
CA ILE A 101 -11.40 -0.44 8.68
C ILE A 101 -11.02 1.03 8.88
N LYS A 102 -9.74 1.38 8.74
CA LYS A 102 -9.27 2.78 8.81
C LYS A 102 -10.03 3.67 7.82
N HIS A 103 -10.11 3.27 6.55
CA HIS A 103 -10.85 4.02 5.54
C HIS A 103 -12.32 4.21 5.91
N SER A 104 -12.95 3.21 6.52
CA SER A 104 -14.34 3.29 6.95
C SER A 104 -14.53 4.27 8.12
N LEU A 105 -13.59 4.32 9.06
CA LEU A 105 -13.64 5.22 10.20
C LEU A 105 -13.48 6.71 9.80
N ILE A 106 -12.66 6.97 8.77
CA ILE A 106 -12.42 8.35 8.32
C ILE A 106 -13.49 8.88 7.35
N THR A 107 -14.36 8.02 6.80
CA THR A 107 -15.36 8.40 5.79
C THR A 107 -16.81 8.38 6.30
N GLY A 108 -17.06 7.77 7.46
CA GLY A 108 -18.36 7.81 8.15
C GLY A 108 -19.22 6.55 7.99
N ASP A 109 -20.46 6.65 8.47
CA ASP A 109 -21.32 5.53 8.84
C ASP A 109 -21.66 4.52 7.73
N ALA A 110 -21.81 4.94 6.50
CA ALA A 110 -22.26 4.04 5.42
C ALA A 110 -21.24 2.94 5.12
N TYR A 111 -19.97 3.33 4.95
CA TYR A 111 -18.91 2.38 4.68
C TYR A 111 -18.54 1.56 5.92
N TRP A 112 -18.59 2.18 7.12
CA TRP A 112 -18.42 1.48 8.39
C TRP A 112 -19.43 0.32 8.57
N LYS A 113 -20.71 0.56 8.28
CA LYS A 113 -21.75 -0.49 8.34
C LYS A 113 -21.43 -1.65 7.38
N SER A 114 -20.97 -1.35 6.17
CA SER A 114 -20.58 -2.36 5.19
C SER A 114 -19.39 -3.18 5.72
N ILE A 115 -18.33 -2.54 6.18
CA ILE A 115 -17.14 -3.22 6.71
C ILE A 115 -17.47 -4.09 7.91
N LYS A 116 -18.28 -3.57 8.85
CA LYS A 116 -18.68 -4.31 10.07
C LYS A 116 -19.45 -5.61 9.74
N SER A 117 -20.20 -5.63 8.65
CA SER A 117 -20.95 -6.81 8.21
C SER A 117 -20.18 -7.73 7.27
N THR A 118 -18.95 -7.36 6.89
CA THR A 118 -18.14 -8.14 5.96
C THR A 118 -17.42 -9.27 6.70
N GLU A 119 -17.63 -10.50 6.27
CA GLU A 119 -16.81 -11.63 6.71
C GLU A 119 -15.44 -11.54 6.06
N ILE A 120 -14.38 -11.70 6.85
CA ILE A 120 -13.01 -11.52 6.37
C ILE A 120 -12.64 -12.48 5.23
N ASN A 121 -13.22 -13.69 5.22
CA ASN A 121 -13.00 -14.68 4.18
C ASN A 121 -13.73 -14.35 2.86
N SER A 122 -14.68 -13.41 2.88
CA SER A 122 -15.43 -12.98 1.69
C SER A 122 -14.93 -11.68 1.07
N VAL A 123 -13.82 -11.15 1.58
CA VAL A 123 -13.27 -9.85 1.13
C VAL A 123 -12.91 -9.88 -0.36
N SER A 124 -12.37 -11.00 -0.86
CA SER A 124 -12.00 -11.17 -2.29
C SER A 124 -13.20 -11.13 -3.24
N SER A 125 -14.38 -11.59 -2.79
CA SER A 125 -15.59 -11.68 -3.60
C SER A 125 -16.52 -10.46 -3.49
N GLY A 126 -16.21 -9.52 -2.59
CA GLY A 126 -17.10 -8.39 -2.30
C GLY A 126 -16.61 -7.04 -2.87
N ASN A 127 -17.54 -6.12 -3.05
CA ASN A 127 -17.22 -4.75 -3.49
C ASN A 127 -16.60 -3.89 -2.39
N CYS A 128 -16.36 -4.42 -1.18
CA CYS A 128 -15.90 -3.63 -0.05
C CYS A 128 -14.48 -3.09 -0.25
N PHE A 129 -13.56 -3.86 -0.83
CA PHE A 129 -12.22 -3.39 -1.12
C PHE A 129 -12.19 -2.32 -2.22
N TYR A 130 -13.10 -2.39 -3.20
CA TYR A 130 -13.23 -1.37 -4.24
C TYR A 130 -13.61 -0.01 -3.66
N ASN A 131 -14.54 0.03 -2.71
CA ASN A 131 -14.88 1.26 -2.01
C ASN A 131 -13.68 1.86 -1.28
N SER A 132 -12.82 1.01 -0.69
CA SER A 132 -11.58 1.46 -0.05
C SER A 132 -10.63 2.12 -1.05
N ILE A 133 -10.47 1.54 -2.24
CA ILE A 133 -9.68 2.11 -3.35
C ILE A 133 -10.22 3.49 -3.73
N LEU A 134 -11.53 3.62 -3.96
CA LEU A 134 -12.16 4.89 -4.32
C LEU A 134 -12.00 5.97 -3.25
N ILE A 135 -12.14 5.60 -1.97
CA ILE A 135 -11.94 6.51 -0.84
C ILE A 135 -10.52 7.06 -0.84
N LYS A 136 -9.52 6.16 -0.93
CA LYS A 136 -8.12 6.58 -0.94
C LYS A 136 -7.79 7.42 -2.16
N SER A 137 -8.19 7.00 -3.36
CA SER A 137 -7.97 7.76 -4.61
C SER A 137 -8.50 9.18 -4.49
N LYS A 138 -9.74 9.34 -4.01
CA LYS A 138 -10.36 10.66 -3.84
C LYS A 138 -9.62 11.54 -2.84
N ILE A 139 -9.11 10.98 -1.75
CA ILE A 139 -8.32 11.73 -0.76
C ILE A 139 -6.98 12.16 -1.36
N VAL A 140 -6.31 11.25 -2.10
CA VAL A 140 -5.04 11.53 -2.78
C VAL A 140 -5.18 12.58 -3.87
N GLU A 141 -6.22 12.49 -4.71
CA GLU A 141 -6.52 13.49 -5.76
C GLU A 141 -6.68 14.90 -5.18
N ASN A 142 -7.30 15.03 -4.01
CA ASN A 142 -7.50 16.33 -3.34
C ASN A 142 -6.23 16.85 -2.63
N ASP A 143 -5.30 15.99 -2.25
CA ASP A 143 -4.06 16.38 -1.57
C ASP A 143 -2.90 15.43 -1.92
N PRO A 144 -2.37 15.48 -3.15
CA PRO A 144 -1.32 14.55 -3.62
C PRO A 144 -0.06 14.56 -2.75
N TYR A 145 0.30 15.72 -2.20
CA TYR A 145 1.53 15.94 -1.44
C TYR A 145 1.36 15.90 0.08
N GLU A 146 0.18 15.46 0.58
CA GLU A 146 -0.10 15.31 2.03
C GLU A 146 0.18 16.57 2.86
N LYS A 147 -0.22 17.70 2.35
CA LYS A 147 -0.10 18.97 3.07
C LYS A 147 -1.25 19.22 4.05
N GLY A 148 -2.40 18.60 3.83
CA GLY A 148 -3.63 18.80 4.60
C GLY A 148 -4.49 17.54 4.74
N LEU A 149 -5.51 17.40 3.89
CA LEU A 149 -6.54 16.35 3.98
C LEU A 149 -5.96 14.93 4.01
N ARG A 150 -4.96 14.64 3.17
CA ARG A 150 -4.38 13.30 3.07
C ARG A 150 -3.79 12.80 4.39
N LYS A 151 -3.45 13.69 5.32
CA LYS A 151 -2.95 13.31 6.67
C LYS A 151 -3.95 12.46 7.45
N VAL A 152 -5.24 12.52 7.12
CA VAL A 152 -6.28 11.67 7.75
C VAL A 152 -6.01 10.18 7.53
N LEU A 153 -5.33 9.81 6.43
CA LEU A 153 -4.90 8.44 6.16
C LEU A 153 -3.86 7.92 7.16
N ASN A 154 -3.23 8.79 7.94
CA ASN A 154 -2.29 8.41 9.00
C ASN A 154 -2.98 8.11 10.34
N TYR A 155 -4.32 8.05 10.37
CA TYR A 155 -5.06 7.66 11.57
C TYR A 155 -4.58 6.29 12.07
N GLY A 156 -4.19 6.19 13.34
CA GLY A 156 -3.62 4.98 13.94
C GLY A 156 -2.10 4.76 13.69
N HIS A 157 -1.52 5.35 12.66
CA HIS A 157 -0.14 5.06 12.23
C HIS A 157 0.94 5.47 13.24
N THR A 158 0.76 6.54 13.98
CA THR A 158 1.76 7.00 14.97
C THR A 158 2.02 5.93 16.04
N VAL A 159 0.96 5.35 16.59
CA VAL A 159 1.07 4.27 17.58
C VAL A 159 1.43 2.95 16.89
N GLY A 160 0.81 2.65 15.75
CA GLY A 160 1.05 1.43 14.99
C GLY A 160 2.51 1.26 14.56
N HIS A 161 3.13 2.28 14.00
CA HIS A 161 4.55 2.23 13.63
C HIS A 161 5.49 2.08 14.83
N ALA A 162 5.14 2.68 15.98
CA ALA A 162 5.91 2.49 17.21
C ALA A 162 5.86 1.03 17.68
N ILE A 163 4.67 0.40 17.66
CA ILE A 163 4.48 -1.02 18.01
C ILE A 163 5.23 -1.92 17.02
N GLU A 164 5.09 -1.68 15.72
CA GLU A 164 5.76 -2.44 14.67
C GLU A 164 7.28 -2.38 14.83
N THR A 165 7.85 -1.18 15.01
CA THR A 165 9.29 -0.99 15.25
C THR A 165 9.76 -1.69 16.53
N PHE A 166 8.97 -1.62 17.58
CA PHE A 166 9.28 -2.31 18.84
C PHE A 166 9.31 -3.83 18.65
N CYS A 167 8.34 -4.41 17.94
CA CYS A 167 8.28 -5.84 17.66
C CYS A 167 9.46 -6.32 16.80
N LEU A 168 9.81 -5.57 15.75
CA LEU A 168 10.94 -5.89 14.87
C LEU A 168 12.29 -5.88 15.62
N ASN A 169 12.45 -5.01 16.62
CA ASN A 169 13.69 -4.89 17.40
C ASN A 169 13.75 -5.82 18.61
N THR A 170 12.66 -6.55 18.94
CA THR A 170 12.59 -7.40 20.12
C THR A 170 12.75 -8.87 19.73
N LYS A 171 13.89 -9.50 20.10
CA LYS A 171 14.13 -10.93 19.89
C LYS A 171 13.03 -11.77 20.55
N ASN A 172 12.60 -12.85 19.88
CA ASN A 172 11.60 -13.84 20.35
C ASN A 172 10.14 -13.35 20.41
N ARG A 173 9.77 -12.27 19.73
CA ARG A 173 8.36 -11.93 19.49
C ARG A 173 7.95 -12.31 18.07
N LYS A 174 6.67 -12.67 17.91
CA LYS A 174 6.07 -12.87 16.59
C LYS A 174 6.01 -11.51 15.88
N ASP A 175 6.53 -11.45 14.67
CA ASP A 175 6.43 -10.26 13.83
C ASP A 175 4.95 -9.94 13.58
N LEU A 176 4.54 -8.74 13.92
CA LEU A 176 3.21 -8.25 13.60
C LEU A 176 3.23 -7.72 12.17
N THR A 177 2.19 -8.02 11.41
CA THR A 177 2.00 -7.34 10.12
C THR A 177 1.65 -5.88 10.35
N HIS A 178 1.88 -5.05 9.36
CA HIS A 178 1.57 -3.62 9.40
C HIS A 178 0.13 -3.34 9.88
N GLY A 179 -0.86 -4.01 9.27
CA GLY A 179 -2.25 -3.85 9.65
C GLY A 179 -2.57 -4.26 11.09
N HIS A 180 -1.93 -5.30 11.63
CA HIS A 180 -2.12 -5.67 13.05
C HIS A 180 -1.54 -4.63 14.01
N SER A 181 -0.55 -3.87 13.58
CA SER A 181 0.04 -2.82 14.41
C SER A 181 -0.81 -1.55 14.41
N ILE A 182 -1.59 -1.32 13.35
CA ILE A 182 -2.43 -0.12 13.18
C ILE A 182 -3.83 -0.31 13.76
N ALA A 183 -4.38 -1.54 13.72
CA ALA A 183 -5.68 -1.88 14.27
C ALA A 183 -5.65 -1.94 15.81
#